data_63699f02ce44e85a68fa52ab08115086
#
_entry.id   63699f02ce44e85a68fa52ab08115086
#
_cell.length_a   1.000
_cell.length_b   1.000
_cell.length_c   1.000
_cell.angle_alpha   90.00
_cell.angle_beta   90.00
_cell.angle_gamma   90.00
#
_symmetry.space_group_name_H-M   'P 1'
#
loop_
_entity.id
_entity.type
_entity.pdbx_description
1 polymer ?
#
loop_
_entity_poly.entity_id
_entity_poly.type
_entity_poly.pdbx_seq_one_letter_code
_entity_poly.pdbx_strand_id
1 'polypeptide(L)'
;MSDAVYIVSAVRTPIGKFGGALADLTAPDIGVVAVRAALERAFGAAPAPREPGSVGQTSGLSAVESPASASRVPSAANKGGQAGVPVLPIDELIFGHARPAGVGPNPARQIAWRAGLGDDVPAFTVNQACASGLRAIILAWQQIRAGESSIVVAGGAESMSRVPYLLDARWGFKMGHQPLADAMYRDGFLCPMSQMVMGETAEVLAEQYKISRDEQDRFALESQQRAARAQAECRFQAEIVPIEKINKKGKTVRVEKDEHVRADTTLESLAKLPPVFSKTGTVTAGNSSGLTDAAAALVLAGETKVRDLGLKPLARIVGAATAAVEPRVMGIAPVPAARKLEARTGWKLSGYDAVELNEAFAAQVLACDRELHFDRARLNPNGGAIALGHPIGCTGARITTALVHHLRRTGGKRGLATLCVSGGMGVALALESV
;
A
#
# COMPACT_ATOMS: atom_id res chain seq x y z
N MET A 1 -8.61 -18.94 25.01
CA MET A 1 -8.63 -18.92 23.51
C MET A 1 -8.35 -17.48 23.12
N SER A 2 -7.42 -17.20 22.21
CA SER A 2 -7.18 -15.83 21.77
C SER A 2 -8.40 -15.33 21.00
N ASP A 3 -8.84 -14.11 21.29
CA ASP A 3 -10.00 -13.47 20.64
C ASP A 3 -9.83 -13.46 19.11
N ALA A 4 -10.94 -13.64 18.39
CA ALA A 4 -10.97 -13.41 16.95
C ALA A 4 -10.67 -11.92 16.67
N VAL A 5 -9.96 -11.65 15.57
CA VAL A 5 -9.63 -10.29 15.19
C VAL A 5 -10.33 -9.92 13.89
N TYR A 6 -11.03 -8.83 13.93
CA TYR A 6 -11.85 -8.34 12.83
C TYR A 6 -11.31 -7.03 12.25
N ILE A 7 -11.45 -6.88 10.95
CA ILE A 7 -11.34 -5.62 10.24
C ILE A 7 -12.71 -4.95 10.33
N VAL A 8 -12.80 -3.81 10.98
CA VAL A 8 -14.05 -3.05 11.15
C VAL A 8 -14.13 -1.84 10.22
N SER A 9 -13.01 -1.43 9.64
CA SER A 9 -12.93 -0.41 8.60
C SER A 9 -11.77 -0.71 7.67
N ALA A 10 -11.95 -0.45 6.38
CA ALA A 10 -10.91 -0.58 5.37
C ALA A 10 -11.14 0.48 4.28
N VAL A 11 -10.16 1.37 4.09
CA VAL A 11 -10.23 2.48 3.13
C VAL A 11 -8.90 2.70 2.46
N ARG A 12 -8.93 3.37 1.31
CA ARG A 12 -7.74 3.88 0.64
C ARG A 12 -8.01 5.24 -0.01
N THR A 13 -6.97 5.97 -0.25
CA THR A 13 -7.03 7.13 -1.14
C THR A 13 -7.12 6.69 -2.60
N PRO A 14 -7.47 7.59 -3.53
CA PRO A 14 -7.14 7.36 -4.93
C PRO A 14 -5.63 7.18 -5.08
N ILE A 15 -5.23 6.46 -6.12
CA ILE A 15 -3.84 6.22 -6.48
C ILE A 15 -3.42 7.25 -7.52
N GLY A 16 -2.52 8.17 -7.13
CA GLY A 16 -1.92 9.15 -8.03
C GLY A 16 -0.80 8.52 -8.84
N LYS A 17 -0.70 8.82 -10.13
CA LYS A 17 0.47 8.43 -10.94
C LYS A 17 1.69 9.26 -10.55
N PHE A 18 2.88 8.76 -10.84
CA PHE A 18 4.14 9.48 -10.64
C PHE A 18 4.12 10.86 -11.31
N GLY A 19 4.41 11.91 -10.54
CA GLY A 19 4.30 13.30 -11.01
C GLY A 19 2.86 13.77 -11.25
N GLY A 20 1.83 13.02 -10.82
CA GLY A 20 0.42 13.30 -11.04
C GLY A 20 -0.26 14.12 -9.94
N ALA A 21 -1.55 13.87 -9.76
CA ALA A 21 -2.40 14.69 -8.88
C ALA A 21 -1.97 14.69 -7.42
N LEU A 22 -1.25 13.67 -6.92
CA LEU A 22 -0.78 13.57 -5.55
C LEU A 22 0.71 13.90 -5.36
N ALA A 23 1.43 14.26 -6.41
CA ALA A 23 2.88 14.43 -6.40
C ALA A 23 3.43 15.50 -5.44
N ASP A 24 2.61 16.47 -5.05
CA ASP A 24 2.94 17.53 -4.11
C ASP A 24 2.68 17.17 -2.64
N LEU A 25 2.01 16.04 -2.38
CA LEU A 25 1.71 15.54 -1.03
C LEU A 25 2.79 14.56 -0.55
N THR A 26 3.18 14.69 0.72
CA THR A 26 4.06 13.71 1.36
C THR A 26 3.28 12.45 1.72
N ALA A 27 3.99 11.34 1.97
CA ALA A 27 3.34 10.11 2.43
C ALA A 27 2.54 10.32 3.73
N PRO A 28 3.02 11.09 4.75
CA PRO A 28 2.21 11.46 5.90
C PRO A 28 0.94 12.26 5.54
N ASP A 29 0.99 13.21 4.59
CA ASP A 29 -0.20 13.98 4.18
C ASP A 29 -1.31 13.06 3.65
N ILE A 30 -0.91 12.13 2.75
CA ILE A 30 -1.83 11.15 2.17
C ILE A 30 -2.32 10.17 3.24
N GLY A 31 -1.42 9.73 4.14
CA GLY A 31 -1.72 8.81 5.25
C GLY A 31 -2.74 9.35 6.23
N VAL A 32 -2.67 10.65 6.57
CA VAL A 32 -3.63 11.33 7.45
C VAL A 32 -5.05 11.22 6.90
N VAL A 33 -5.24 11.44 5.60
CA VAL A 33 -6.57 11.34 4.95
C VAL A 33 -7.13 9.93 5.10
N ALA A 34 -6.32 8.90 4.81
CA ALA A 34 -6.75 7.50 4.92
C ALA A 34 -7.10 7.13 6.37
N VAL A 35 -6.24 7.48 7.34
CA VAL A 35 -6.46 7.15 8.76
C VAL A 35 -7.72 7.83 9.29
N ARG A 36 -7.90 9.12 9.05
CA ARG A 36 -9.10 9.84 9.49
C ARG A 36 -10.39 9.22 8.96
N ALA A 37 -10.41 8.90 7.67
CA ALA A 37 -11.56 8.25 7.06
C ALA A 37 -11.79 6.82 7.58
N ALA A 38 -10.72 6.08 7.89
CA ALA A 38 -10.86 4.77 8.51
C ALA A 38 -11.50 4.86 9.89
N LEU A 39 -11.10 5.85 10.70
CA LEU A 39 -11.68 6.12 12.02
C LEU A 39 -13.15 6.56 11.92
N GLU A 40 -13.45 7.49 11.01
CA GLU A 40 -14.82 7.95 10.78
C GLU A 40 -15.76 6.82 10.40
N ARG A 41 -15.32 5.92 9.51
CA ARG A 41 -16.13 4.75 9.11
C ARG A 41 -16.28 3.71 10.20
N ALA A 42 -15.28 3.56 11.08
CA ALA A 42 -15.34 2.61 12.20
C ALA A 42 -16.21 3.09 13.34
N PHE A 43 -16.12 4.39 13.70
CA PHE A 43 -16.67 4.94 14.92
C PHE A 43 -17.74 6.03 14.70
N GLY A 44 -18.04 6.38 13.44
CA GLY A 44 -18.95 7.47 13.09
C GLY A 44 -18.37 8.88 13.28
N ALA A 45 -17.13 8.98 13.75
CA ALA A 45 -16.41 10.24 13.96
C ALA A 45 -14.89 10.03 13.83
N ALA A 46 -14.18 11.10 13.45
CA ALA A 46 -12.73 11.17 13.55
C ALA A 46 -12.35 12.38 14.42
N PRO A 47 -11.28 12.30 15.22
CA PRO A 47 -10.78 13.42 16.00
C PRO A 47 -10.41 14.61 15.10
N ALA A 48 -10.38 15.83 15.64
CA ALA A 48 -9.96 17.01 14.88
C ALA A 48 -8.49 16.83 14.38
N PRO A 49 -8.17 17.20 13.13
CA PRO A 49 -6.81 17.12 12.64
C PRO A 49 -5.92 18.15 13.34
N ARG A 50 -4.65 17.81 13.52
CA ARG A 50 -3.64 18.70 14.10
C ARG A 50 -2.69 19.21 13.01
N GLU A 51 -2.30 20.50 13.09
CA GLU A 51 -1.31 21.09 12.19
C GLU A 51 0.07 21.12 12.86
N PRO A 52 1.16 20.85 12.13
CA PRO A 52 2.50 21.07 12.65
C PRO A 52 2.69 22.51 13.11
N GLY A 53 3.26 22.72 14.31
CA GLY A 53 3.47 24.05 14.88
C GLY A 53 2.30 24.62 15.70
N SER A 54 1.18 23.91 15.83
CA SER A 54 0.04 24.30 16.67
C SER A 54 0.27 24.08 18.19
N VAL A 55 1.35 23.43 18.56
CA VAL A 55 1.80 23.35 19.97
C VAL A 55 2.46 24.67 20.31
N GLY A 56 1.94 25.38 21.34
CA GLY A 56 2.32 26.73 21.74
C GLY A 56 3.82 26.98 21.63
N GLN A 57 4.18 28.13 21.07
CA GLN A 57 5.54 28.57 20.82
C GLN A 57 6.37 28.48 22.11
N THR A 58 7.14 27.42 22.28
CA THR A 58 8.29 27.44 23.15
C THR A 58 9.44 28.02 22.34
N SER A 59 9.78 29.25 22.67
CA SER A 59 10.87 30.04 22.11
C SER A 59 12.19 29.25 22.08
N GLY A 60 12.85 29.21 20.92
CA GLY A 60 14.29 29.10 20.89
C GLY A 60 14.96 28.05 20.03
N LEU A 61 14.41 27.65 18.89
CA LEU A 61 15.22 27.04 17.82
C LEU A 61 14.73 27.61 16.48
N SER A 62 15.60 28.33 15.81
CA SER A 62 15.36 28.84 14.46
C SER A 62 15.01 27.67 13.53
N ALA A 63 13.81 27.70 12.99
CA ALA A 63 13.38 26.76 11.98
C ALA A 63 14.31 26.89 10.76
N VAL A 64 14.98 25.80 10.39
CA VAL A 64 15.56 25.66 9.06
C VAL A 64 14.38 25.59 8.11
N GLU A 65 14.16 26.66 7.35
CA GLU A 65 13.14 26.69 6.31
C GLU A 65 13.47 25.61 5.27
N SER A 66 12.68 24.56 5.27
CA SER A 66 12.64 23.64 4.14
C SER A 66 11.98 24.37 2.97
N PRO A 67 12.53 24.31 1.75
CA PRO A 67 11.87 24.86 0.57
C PRO A 67 10.73 23.93 0.18
N ALA A 68 9.62 24.07 0.85
CA ALA A 68 8.41 23.34 0.54
C ALA A 68 7.29 24.33 0.32
N SER A 69 6.98 24.59 -0.94
CA SER A 69 5.65 25.04 -1.31
C SER A 69 4.69 23.87 -1.06
N ALA A 70 4.35 23.62 0.19
CA ALA A 70 3.37 22.62 0.54
C ALA A 70 2.01 23.10 0.07
N SER A 71 1.41 22.38 -0.89
CA SER A 71 -0.01 22.43 -1.09
C SER A 71 -0.67 21.92 0.20
N ARG A 72 -1.33 22.81 0.92
CA ARG A 72 -2.01 22.46 2.17
C ARG A 72 -3.30 21.72 1.84
N VAL A 73 -3.52 20.58 2.47
CA VAL A 73 -4.86 20.01 2.61
C VAL A 73 -5.62 20.99 3.52
N PRO A 74 -6.80 21.52 3.12
CA PRO A 74 -7.54 22.45 3.94
C PRO A 74 -7.88 21.78 5.27
N SER A 75 -7.37 22.32 6.38
CA SER A 75 -7.86 22.00 7.71
C SER A 75 -9.17 22.73 7.87
N ALA A 76 -10.22 22.04 8.25
CA ALA A 76 -11.41 22.70 8.77
C ALA A 76 -10.97 23.51 9.99
N ALA A 77 -10.93 24.83 9.86
CA ALA A 77 -10.42 25.73 10.87
C ALA A 77 -11.19 25.55 12.17
N ASN A 78 -10.57 24.96 13.17
CA ASN A 78 -11.13 24.83 14.51
C ASN A 78 -10.86 26.12 15.29
N LYS A 79 -11.84 27.00 15.32
CA LYS A 79 -11.87 28.17 16.21
C LYS A 79 -12.31 27.70 17.59
N GLY A 80 -11.38 27.67 18.55
CA GLY A 80 -11.66 27.52 19.98
C GLY A 80 -11.66 26.07 20.47
N GLY A 81 -11.09 25.87 21.66
CA GLY A 81 -11.04 24.57 22.34
C GLY A 81 -12.43 23.93 22.44
N GLN A 82 -12.62 22.81 21.78
CA GLN A 82 -13.89 22.08 21.84
C GLN A 82 -13.84 21.03 22.95
N ALA A 83 -14.64 21.29 24.01
CA ALA A 83 -15.17 20.24 24.85
C ALA A 83 -16.08 19.37 23.97
N GLY A 84 -15.74 18.05 23.79
CA GLY A 84 -16.63 17.09 23.15
C GLY A 84 -16.12 16.30 21.97
N VAL A 85 -14.82 16.36 21.63
CA VAL A 85 -14.25 15.41 20.65
C VAL A 85 -14.08 14.05 21.34
N PRO A 86 -14.75 12.98 20.88
CA PRO A 86 -14.64 11.68 21.53
C PRO A 86 -13.18 11.17 21.46
N VAL A 87 -12.64 10.79 22.61
CA VAL A 87 -11.38 10.02 22.65
C VAL A 87 -11.68 8.64 22.09
N LEU A 88 -11.13 8.34 20.94
CA LEU A 88 -11.30 7.02 20.33
C LEU A 88 -10.42 5.99 21.06
N PRO A 89 -10.92 4.78 21.30
CA PRO A 89 -10.20 3.73 22.03
C PRO A 89 -9.15 3.04 21.14
N ILE A 90 -8.20 3.79 20.60
CA ILE A 90 -7.14 3.28 19.75
C ILE A 90 -5.89 3.08 20.61
N ASP A 91 -5.40 1.86 20.68
CA ASP A 91 -4.21 1.52 21.45
C ASP A 91 -2.91 1.86 20.71
N GLU A 92 -2.87 1.70 19.38
CA GLU A 92 -1.67 1.92 18.58
C GLU A 92 -1.98 2.17 17.10
N LEU A 93 -1.04 2.82 16.40
CA LEU A 93 -1.05 2.92 14.93
C LEU A 93 0.24 2.28 14.37
N ILE A 94 0.10 1.30 13.46
CA ILE A 94 1.19 0.62 12.76
C ILE A 94 1.08 0.90 11.26
N PHE A 95 2.08 1.55 10.68
CA PHE A 95 1.97 1.99 9.28
C PHE A 95 3.18 1.62 8.44
N GLY A 96 2.92 1.00 7.29
CA GLY A 96 3.95 0.64 6.31
C GLY A 96 4.44 1.85 5.53
N HIS A 97 5.77 1.96 5.36
CA HIS A 97 6.40 2.96 4.51
C HIS A 97 7.76 2.44 4.05
N ALA A 98 8.02 2.47 2.75
CA ALA A 98 9.18 1.79 2.19
C ALA A 98 10.26 2.73 1.64
N ARG A 99 9.96 4.03 1.49
CA ARG A 99 10.89 5.05 0.97
C ARG A 99 11.05 6.20 1.98
N PRO A 100 11.78 5.98 3.10
CA PRO A 100 11.79 6.91 4.22
C PRO A 100 12.65 8.17 4.01
N ALA A 101 13.45 8.24 2.95
CA ALA A 101 14.34 9.38 2.72
C ALA A 101 13.56 10.69 2.56
N GLY A 102 13.92 11.71 3.35
CA GLY A 102 13.31 13.04 3.30
C GLY A 102 11.90 13.16 3.91
N VAL A 103 11.35 12.09 4.51
CA VAL A 103 10.00 12.10 5.12
C VAL A 103 10.03 12.52 6.60
N GLY A 104 11.20 12.59 7.19
CA GLY A 104 11.39 12.80 8.63
C GLY A 104 11.27 11.53 9.45
N PRO A 105 11.46 11.60 10.76
CA PRO A 105 11.44 10.44 11.63
C PRO A 105 10.01 9.88 11.76
N ASN A 106 9.91 8.55 11.74
CA ASN A 106 8.69 7.81 12.04
C ASN A 106 7.42 8.37 11.38
N PRO A 107 7.23 8.21 10.06
CA PRO A 107 6.04 8.67 9.35
C PRO A 107 4.71 8.22 9.99
N ALA A 108 4.66 7.01 10.57
CA ALA A 108 3.47 6.52 11.29
C ALA A 108 3.08 7.42 12.47
N ARG A 109 4.06 7.88 13.27
CA ARG A 109 3.78 8.80 14.38
C ARG A 109 3.31 10.17 13.88
N GLN A 110 3.88 10.67 12.79
CA GLN A 110 3.43 11.91 12.16
C GLN A 110 1.96 11.78 11.71
N ILE A 111 1.60 10.64 11.09
CA ILE A 111 0.23 10.35 10.66
C ILE A 111 -0.71 10.27 11.87
N ALA A 112 -0.37 9.50 12.91
CA ALA A 112 -1.20 9.32 14.10
C ALA A 112 -1.52 10.67 14.77
N TRP A 113 -0.48 11.46 15.02
CA TRP A 113 -0.61 12.75 15.69
C TRP A 113 -1.43 13.75 14.84
N ARG A 114 -1.13 13.87 13.56
CA ARG A 114 -1.84 14.77 12.62
C ARG A 114 -3.28 14.32 12.35
N ALA A 115 -3.57 13.02 12.40
CA ALA A 115 -4.92 12.49 12.31
C ALA A 115 -5.78 12.82 13.54
N GLY A 116 -5.17 13.33 14.61
CA GLY A 116 -5.84 13.73 15.84
C GLY A 116 -5.92 12.62 16.88
N LEU A 117 -5.21 11.51 16.70
CA LEU A 117 -5.07 10.52 17.76
C LEU A 117 -4.33 11.13 18.97
N GLY A 118 -4.61 10.64 20.16
CA GLY A 118 -4.07 11.15 21.42
C GLY A 118 -2.53 11.15 21.45
N ASP A 119 -1.97 12.00 22.30
CA ASP A 119 -0.51 12.03 22.51
C ASP A 119 0.01 10.74 23.18
N ASP A 120 -0.88 10.04 23.84
CA ASP A 120 -0.72 8.74 24.49
C ASP A 120 -0.85 7.54 23.54
N VAL A 121 -1.29 7.73 22.28
CA VAL A 121 -1.38 6.67 21.28
C VAL A 121 -0.01 6.47 20.61
N PRO A 122 0.74 5.42 20.92
CA PRO A 122 2.01 5.13 20.26
C PRO A 122 1.81 4.81 18.78
N ALA A 123 2.88 4.98 18.00
CA ALA A 123 2.86 4.60 16.60
C ALA A 123 4.28 4.26 16.12
N PHE A 124 4.40 3.27 15.23
CA PHE A 124 5.67 2.95 14.59
C PHE A 124 5.54 2.61 13.10
N THR A 125 6.62 2.86 12.38
CA THR A 125 6.71 2.62 10.95
C THR A 125 7.34 1.27 10.66
N VAL A 126 6.72 0.50 9.76
CA VAL A 126 7.22 -0.80 9.29
C VAL A 126 7.78 -0.66 7.88
N ASN A 127 9.00 -1.15 7.68
CA ASN A 127 9.57 -1.33 6.37
C ASN A 127 9.88 -2.82 6.11
N GLN A 128 9.10 -3.43 5.26
CA GLN A 128 9.35 -4.72 4.62
C GLN A 128 9.13 -4.54 3.11
N ALA A 129 9.68 -3.47 2.54
CA ALA A 129 9.52 -3.09 1.13
C ALA A 129 8.05 -3.20 0.67
N CYS A 130 7.75 -3.94 -0.41
CA CYS A 130 6.40 -4.08 -0.97
C CYS A 130 5.36 -4.62 0.04
N ALA A 131 5.79 -5.36 1.05
CA ALA A 131 4.88 -5.92 2.06
C ALA A 131 4.64 -5.01 3.27
N SER A 132 5.23 -3.83 3.35
CA SER A 132 5.16 -2.97 4.55
C SER A 132 3.74 -2.79 5.08
N GLY A 133 2.77 -2.44 4.20
CA GLY A 133 1.38 -2.28 4.60
C GLY A 133 0.70 -3.58 5.03
N LEU A 134 1.00 -4.72 4.38
CA LEU A 134 0.47 -6.02 4.81
C LEU A 134 1.12 -6.48 6.12
N ARG A 135 2.41 -6.20 6.31
CA ARG A 135 3.10 -6.49 7.57
C ARG A 135 2.53 -5.68 8.72
N ALA A 136 2.17 -4.41 8.50
CA ALA A 136 1.51 -3.58 9.51
C ALA A 136 0.19 -4.21 9.97
N ILE A 137 -0.64 -4.71 9.03
CA ILE A 137 -1.89 -5.42 9.35
C ILE A 137 -1.61 -6.72 10.13
N ILE A 138 -0.59 -7.49 9.73
CA ILE A 138 -0.22 -8.74 10.42
C ILE A 138 0.27 -8.47 11.85
N LEU A 139 1.07 -7.43 12.05
CA LEU A 139 1.55 -7.05 13.39
C LEU A 139 0.39 -6.60 14.28
N ALA A 140 -0.52 -5.77 13.80
CA ALA A 140 -1.74 -5.38 14.51
C ALA A 140 -2.58 -6.61 14.90
N TRP A 141 -2.79 -7.53 13.96
CA TRP A 141 -3.47 -8.78 14.24
C TRP A 141 -2.78 -9.62 15.32
N GLN A 142 -1.45 -9.70 15.29
CA GLN A 142 -0.66 -10.46 16.27
C GLN A 142 -0.74 -9.83 17.67
N GLN A 143 -0.61 -8.50 17.79
CA GLN A 143 -0.73 -7.78 19.05
C GLN A 143 -2.10 -7.96 19.69
N ILE A 144 -3.18 -7.81 18.92
CA ILE A 144 -4.54 -8.03 19.43
C ILE A 144 -4.72 -9.47 19.91
N ARG A 145 -4.21 -10.44 19.15
CA ARG A 145 -4.25 -11.85 19.57
C ARG A 145 -3.41 -12.18 20.80
N ALA A 146 -2.32 -11.44 21.00
CA ALA A 146 -1.47 -11.57 22.19
C ALA A 146 -2.08 -10.88 23.43
N GLY A 147 -3.12 -10.07 23.24
CA GLY A 147 -3.74 -9.28 24.31
C GLY A 147 -2.96 -8.03 24.69
N GLU A 148 -1.98 -7.62 23.87
CA GLU A 148 -1.18 -6.39 24.08
C GLU A 148 -1.97 -5.14 23.66
N SER A 149 -2.87 -5.28 22.68
CA SER A 149 -3.75 -4.24 22.16
C SER A 149 -5.15 -4.79 21.96
N SER A 150 -6.14 -3.93 21.92
CA SER A 150 -7.54 -4.28 21.66
C SER A 150 -8.05 -3.73 20.33
N ILE A 151 -7.62 -2.51 19.98
CA ILE A 151 -7.97 -1.84 18.73
C ILE A 151 -6.72 -1.14 18.16
N VAL A 152 -6.34 -1.50 16.94
CA VAL A 152 -5.15 -0.98 16.26
C VAL A 152 -5.53 -0.43 14.89
N VAL A 153 -5.01 0.75 14.55
CA VAL A 153 -5.05 1.25 13.19
C VAL A 153 -3.82 0.75 12.44
N ALA A 154 -4.01 0.03 11.36
CA ALA A 154 -2.94 -0.52 10.54
C ALA A 154 -3.09 -0.13 9.07
N GLY A 155 -1.98 0.10 8.38
CA GLY A 155 -2.06 0.50 6.99
C GLY A 155 -0.71 0.73 6.35
N GLY A 156 -0.68 1.60 5.35
CA GLY A 156 0.56 2.04 4.72
C GLY A 156 0.35 3.23 3.81
N ALA A 157 1.40 4.00 3.62
CA ALA A 157 1.45 5.16 2.74
C ALA A 157 2.77 5.20 1.97
N GLU A 158 2.70 5.65 0.73
CA GLU A 158 3.87 5.92 -0.08
C GLU A 158 3.64 7.14 -0.97
N SER A 159 4.66 7.98 -1.12
CA SER A 159 4.71 9.04 -2.11
C SER A 159 6.00 8.88 -2.91
N MET A 160 5.92 8.08 -3.98
CA MET A 160 7.08 7.80 -4.83
C MET A 160 7.49 9.05 -5.60
N SER A 161 6.55 9.95 -5.89
CA SER A 161 6.82 11.25 -6.53
C SER A 161 7.71 12.16 -5.69
N ARG A 162 7.86 11.91 -4.39
CA ARG A 162 8.66 12.74 -3.49
C ARG A 162 9.94 12.08 -3.00
N VAL A 163 10.31 10.94 -3.55
CA VAL A 163 11.59 10.30 -3.24
C VAL A 163 12.73 11.17 -3.74
N PRO A 164 13.68 11.58 -2.87
CA PRO A 164 14.74 12.53 -3.23
C PRO A 164 15.91 11.87 -3.97
N TYR A 165 16.73 12.71 -4.57
CA TYR A 165 18.12 12.38 -4.88
C TYR A 165 18.99 12.61 -3.65
N LEU A 166 20.02 11.78 -3.49
CA LEU A 166 20.92 11.77 -2.33
C LEU A 166 22.34 12.10 -2.76
N LEU A 167 23.00 12.85 -1.89
CA LEU A 167 24.40 13.20 -2.06
C LEU A 167 25.16 12.86 -0.76
N ASP A 168 26.19 12.01 -0.85
CA ASP A 168 27.09 11.71 0.27
C ASP A 168 28.10 12.86 0.45
N ALA A 169 27.68 13.90 1.16
CA ALA A 169 28.45 15.15 1.32
C ALA A 169 28.77 15.49 2.78
N ARG A 170 28.46 14.64 3.75
CA ARG A 170 28.62 14.96 5.19
C ARG A 170 30.05 15.37 5.56
N TRP A 171 31.04 14.78 4.92
CA TRP A 171 32.45 15.05 5.20
C TRP A 171 33.10 15.93 4.13
N GLY A 172 32.31 16.52 3.24
CA GLY A 172 32.77 17.37 2.14
C GLY A 172 33.43 16.60 1.00
N PHE A 173 33.89 17.34 -0.01
CA PHE A 173 34.62 16.81 -1.15
C PHE A 173 35.93 17.54 -1.30
N LYS A 174 37.02 16.81 -1.55
CA LYS A 174 38.33 17.44 -1.76
C LYS A 174 38.47 18.04 -3.15
N MET A 175 38.05 17.28 -4.20
CA MET A 175 38.17 17.71 -5.60
C MET A 175 37.32 16.81 -6.50
N GLY A 176 36.85 17.34 -7.66
CA GLY A 176 36.16 16.60 -8.70
C GLY A 176 34.62 16.59 -8.56
N HIS A 177 33.97 16.13 -9.63
CA HIS A 177 32.51 15.99 -9.68
C HIS A 177 32.03 14.82 -8.83
N GLN A 178 30.85 14.99 -8.20
CA GLN A 178 30.20 13.92 -7.43
C GLN A 178 28.82 13.65 -8.00
N PRO A 179 28.44 12.37 -8.21
CA PRO A 179 27.12 12.02 -8.70
C PRO A 179 26.05 12.16 -7.62
N LEU A 180 24.85 12.56 -8.02
CA LEU A 180 23.64 12.41 -7.21
C LEU A 180 23.11 10.99 -7.38
N ALA A 181 22.78 10.31 -6.29
CA ALA A 181 22.15 9.00 -6.31
C ALA A 181 20.62 9.14 -6.23
N ASP A 182 19.89 8.60 -7.19
CA ASP A 182 18.44 8.49 -7.11
C ASP A 182 18.07 7.47 -6.02
N ALA A 183 17.44 7.94 -4.94
CA ALA A 183 17.02 7.07 -3.85
C ALA A 183 15.93 6.07 -4.27
N MET A 184 15.20 6.36 -5.35
CA MET A 184 14.25 5.40 -5.92
C MET A 184 14.96 4.12 -6.40
N TYR A 185 16.14 4.29 -7.00
CA TYR A 185 16.98 3.16 -7.43
C TYR A 185 17.79 2.59 -6.28
N ARG A 186 18.61 3.42 -5.61
CA ARG A 186 19.58 2.97 -4.61
C ARG A 186 18.94 2.27 -3.42
N ASP A 187 17.88 2.85 -2.88
CA ASP A 187 17.22 2.36 -1.67
C ASP A 187 15.92 1.61 -1.99
N GLY A 188 15.65 1.36 -3.28
CA GLY A 188 14.38 0.86 -3.72
C GLY A 188 14.39 -0.26 -4.73
N PHE A 189 14.83 0.03 -5.93
CA PHE A 189 14.73 -0.94 -7.03
C PHE A 189 15.95 -1.84 -7.17
N LEU A 190 17.13 -1.39 -6.75
CA LEU A 190 18.33 -2.21 -6.76
C LEU A 190 18.33 -3.13 -5.51
N CYS A 191 18.37 -4.42 -5.73
CA CYS A 191 18.56 -5.38 -4.65
C CYS A 191 20.05 -5.49 -4.32
N PRO A 192 20.49 -5.12 -3.10
CA PRO A 192 21.90 -5.18 -2.74
C PRO A 192 22.45 -6.60 -2.61
N MET A 193 21.57 -7.62 -2.49
CA MET A 193 21.97 -9.03 -2.38
C MET A 193 22.20 -9.68 -3.75
N SER A 194 21.31 -9.42 -4.71
CA SER A 194 21.43 -9.98 -6.07
C SER A 194 22.14 -9.04 -7.03
N GLN A 195 22.37 -7.77 -6.66
CA GLN A 195 22.90 -6.72 -7.54
C GLN A 195 22.06 -6.51 -8.82
N MET A 196 20.76 -6.82 -8.73
CA MET A 196 19.80 -6.70 -9.82
C MET A 196 18.73 -5.68 -9.48
N VAL A 197 18.25 -4.92 -10.46
CA VAL A 197 17.01 -4.16 -10.30
C VAL A 197 15.80 -5.10 -10.39
N MET A 198 14.68 -4.68 -9.78
CA MET A 198 13.51 -5.57 -9.63
C MET A 198 12.98 -6.11 -10.96
N GLY A 199 13.06 -5.34 -12.06
CA GLY A 199 12.65 -5.82 -13.38
C GLY A 199 13.57 -6.90 -13.97
N GLU A 200 14.86 -6.87 -13.66
CA GLU A 200 15.77 -7.95 -14.04
C GLU A 200 15.42 -9.27 -13.34
N THR A 201 14.97 -9.21 -12.09
CA THR A 201 14.46 -10.41 -11.40
C THR A 201 13.19 -10.97 -12.05
N ALA A 202 12.37 -10.12 -12.67
CA ALA A 202 11.21 -10.55 -13.44
C ALA A 202 11.61 -11.20 -14.78
N GLU A 203 12.67 -10.71 -15.44
CA GLU A 203 13.24 -11.37 -16.62
C GLU A 203 13.76 -12.78 -16.29
N VAL A 204 14.42 -12.96 -15.14
CA VAL A 204 14.84 -14.30 -14.68
C VAL A 204 13.65 -15.26 -14.58
N LEU A 205 12.53 -14.80 -14.04
CA LEU A 205 11.32 -15.63 -13.96
C LEU A 205 10.71 -15.87 -15.34
N ALA A 206 10.69 -14.87 -16.22
CA ALA A 206 10.21 -15.05 -17.60
C ALA A 206 10.99 -16.15 -18.32
N GLU A 207 12.32 -16.17 -18.16
CA GLU A 207 13.19 -17.19 -18.72
C GLU A 207 12.95 -18.57 -18.10
N GLN A 208 13.00 -18.68 -16.76
CA GLN A 208 12.86 -19.95 -16.04
C GLN A 208 11.51 -20.63 -16.30
N TYR A 209 10.44 -19.83 -16.32
CA TYR A 209 9.09 -20.33 -16.53
C TYR A 209 8.65 -20.28 -18.00
N LYS A 210 9.55 -19.89 -18.91
CA LYS A 210 9.26 -19.77 -20.37
C LYS A 210 8.01 -18.95 -20.65
N ILE A 211 7.90 -17.79 -19.99
CA ILE A 211 6.78 -16.86 -20.14
C ILE A 211 7.13 -15.89 -21.27
N SER A 212 6.38 -15.96 -22.35
CA SER A 212 6.60 -15.12 -23.53
C SER A 212 6.20 -13.67 -23.31
N ARG A 213 6.68 -12.76 -24.14
CA ARG A 213 6.25 -11.37 -24.19
C ARG A 213 4.76 -11.25 -24.45
N ASP A 214 4.20 -12.04 -25.36
CA ASP A 214 2.77 -12.03 -25.68
C ASP A 214 1.90 -12.44 -24.49
N GLU A 215 2.30 -13.46 -23.71
CA GLU A 215 1.60 -13.83 -22.47
C GLU A 215 1.60 -12.69 -21.46
N GLN A 216 2.72 -12.00 -21.29
CA GLN A 216 2.84 -10.86 -20.37
C GLN A 216 1.96 -9.69 -20.80
N ASP A 217 1.97 -9.35 -22.10
CA ASP A 217 1.19 -8.24 -22.63
C ASP A 217 -0.32 -8.54 -22.59
N ARG A 218 -0.75 -9.79 -22.83
CA ARG A 218 -2.16 -10.21 -22.64
C ARG A 218 -2.58 -10.09 -21.19
N PHE A 219 -1.73 -10.50 -20.25
CA PHE A 219 -2.02 -10.33 -18.83
C PHE A 219 -2.14 -8.85 -18.45
N ALA A 220 -1.24 -8.01 -18.94
CA ALA A 220 -1.25 -6.58 -18.67
C ALA A 220 -2.53 -5.91 -19.25
N LEU A 221 -2.92 -6.27 -20.47
CA LEU A 221 -4.18 -5.82 -21.06
C LEU A 221 -5.38 -6.23 -20.23
N GLU A 222 -5.42 -7.49 -19.77
CA GLU A 222 -6.51 -7.98 -18.90
C GLU A 222 -6.59 -7.18 -17.60
N SER A 223 -5.45 -6.87 -16.95
CA SER A 223 -5.41 -6.02 -15.76
C SER A 223 -5.98 -4.62 -16.02
N GLN A 224 -5.59 -3.97 -17.13
CA GLN A 224 -6.12 -2.67 -17.53
C GLN A 224 -7.64 -2.70 -17.80
N GLN A 225 -8.12 -3.69 -18.52
CA GLN A 225 -9.55 -3.85 -18.84
C GLN A 225 -10.39 -4.08 -17.58
N ARG A 226 -9.89 -4.90 -16.64
CA ARG A 226 -10.56 -5.15 -15.36
C ARG A 226 -10.63 -3.89 -14.50
N ALA A 227 -9.55 -3.13 -14.43
CA ALA A 227 -9.50 -1.88 -13.66
C ALA A 227 -10.40 -0.80 -14.29
N ALA A 228 -10.37 -0.64 -15.61
CA ALA A 228 -11.23 0.30 -16.32
C ALA A 228 -12.72 -0.02 -16.12
N ARG A 229 -13.09 -1.30 -16.21
CA ARG A 229 -14.45 -1.76 -15.93
C ARG A 229 -14.84 -1.49 -14.47
N ALA A 230 -13.96 -1.81 -13.53
CA ALA A 230 -14.21 -1.57 -12.11
C ALA A 230 -14.44 -0.09 -11.80
N GLN A 231 -13.68 0.82 -12.44
CA GLN A 231 -13.90 2.27 -12.34
C GLN A 231 -15.24 2.69 -12.95
N ALA A 232 -15.56 2.19 -14.14
CA ALA A 232 -16.81 2.54 -14.83
C ALA A 232 -18.06 2.07 -14.06
N GLU A 233 -17.97 0.91 -13.41
CA GLU A 233 -19.04 0.34 -12.59
C GLU A 233 -19.00 0.81 -11.13
N CYS A 234 -18.21 1.81 -10.79
CA CYS A 234 -18.08 2.38 -9.44
C CYS A 234 -17.72 1.34 -8.34
N ARG A 235 -17.04 0.23 -8.71
CA ARG A 235 -16.71 -0.86 -7.77
C ARG A 235 -15.75 -0.41 -6.65
N PHE A 236 -14.97 0.65 -6.88
CA PHE A 236 -14.04 1.23 -5.91
C PHE A 236 -14.67 2.28 -4.99
N GLN A 237 -15.94 2.66 -5.21
CA GLN A 237 -16.59 3.74 -4.47
C GLN A 237 -16.63 3.48 -2.96
N ALA A 238 -16.83 2.22 -2.56
CA ALA A 238 -16.88 1.86 -1.13
C ALA A 238 -15.51 1.91 -0.43
N GLU A 239 -14.41 1.85 -1.17
CA GLU A 239 -13.05 1.82 -0.61
C GLU A 239 -12.32 3.15 -0.74
N ILE A 240 -12.56 3.93 -1.80
CA ILE A 240 -11.87 5.19 -2.05
C ILE A 240 -12.42 6.31 -1.15
N VAL A 241 -11.48 7.05 -0.59
CA VAL A 241 -11.71 8.32 0.12
C VAL A 241 -11.07 9.44 -0.69
N PRO A 242 -11.86 10.41 -1.17
CA PRO A 242 -11.32 11.53 -1.95
C PRO A 242 -10.30 12.35 -1.14
N ILE A 243 -9.32 12.90 -1.85
CA ILE A 243 -8.38 13.89 -1.31
C ILE A 243 -8.78 15.27 -1.83
N GLU A 244 -9.07 16.19 -0.93
CA GLU A 244 -9.21 17.61 -1.24
C GLU A 244 -7.89 18.33 -0.97
N LYS A 245 -7.42 19.10 -1.94
CA LYS A 245 -6.18 19.86 -1.81
C LYS A 245 -6.27 21.18 -2.56
N ILE A 246 -5.44 22.14 -2.17
CA ILE A 246 -5.29 23.40 -2.87
C ILE A 246 -4.20 23.21 -3.94
N ASN A 247 -4.52 23.48 -5.20
CA ASN A 247 -3.56 23.40 -6.28
C ASN A 247 -2.66 24.66 -6.33
N LYS A 248 -1.65 24.64 -7.20
CA LYS A 248 -0.71 25.78 -7.39
C LYS A 248 -1.38 27.12 -7.76
N LYS A 249 -2.64 27.09 -8.22
CA LYS A 249 -3.45 28.28 -8.57
C LYS A 249 -4.38 28.71 -7.43
N GLY A 250 -4.24 28.17 -6.23
CA GLY A 250 -5.06 28.49 -5.06
C GLY A 250 -6.48 27.93 -5.10
N LYS A 251 -6.81 27.05 -6.06
CA LYS A 251 -8.14 26.43 -6.14
C LYS A 251 -8.16 25.08 -5.42
N THR A 252 -9.25 24.82 -4.69
CA THR A 252 -9.52 23.47 -4.15
C THR A 252 -9.80 22.51 -5.30
N VAL A 253 -9.08 21.39 -5.32
CA VAL A 253 -9.25 20.28 -6.27
C VAL A 253 -9.56 19.04 -5.46
N ARG A 254 -10.51 18.26 -5.95
CA ARG A 254 -10.88 16.96 -5.39
C ARG A 254 -10.34 15.85 -6.30
N VAL A 255 -9.47 15.01 -5.74
CA VAL A 255 -8.93 13.82 -6.40
C VAL A 255 -9.70 12.62 -5.84
N GLU A 256 -10.39 11.88 -6.72
CA GLU A 256 -11.31 10.81 -6.31
C GLU A 256 -11.24 9.55 -7.20
N LYS A 257 -10.36 9.56 -8.21
CA LYS A 257 -10.17 8.44 -9.14
C LYS A 257 -8.70 8.03 -9.22
N ASP A 258 -8.45 6.75 -9.41
CA ASP A 258 -7.12 6.23 -9.70
C ASP A 258 -6.65 6.74 -11.06
N GLU A 259 -5.48 7.40 -11.11
CA GLU A 259 -5.00 8.09 -12.32
C GLU A 259 -4.23 7.18 -13.29
N HIS A 260 -3.73 6.03 -12.81
CA HIS A 260 -2.81 5.21 -13.59
C HIS A 260 -3.52 4.32 -14.63
N VAL A 261 -4.81 4.05 -14.46
CA VAL A 261 -5.60 3.19 -15.36
C VAL A 261 -5.64 3.75 -16.77
N ARG A 262 -5.33 2.90 -17.76
CA ARG A 262 -5.31 3.23 -19.20
C ARG A 262 -6.36 2.40 -19.92
N ALA A 263 -7.58 2.90 -19.97
CA ALA A 263 -8.72 2.20 -20.55
C ALA A 263 -8.61 1.96 -22.06
N ASP A 264 -7.76 2.71 -22.75
CA ASP A 264 -7.47 2.66 -24.18
C ASP A 264 -6.31 1.71 -24.56
N THR A 265 -5.78 0.95 -23.59
CA THR A 265 -4.69 0.00 -23.84
C THR A 265 -5.13 -1.08 -24.83
N THR A 266 -4.27 -1.37 -25.82
CA THR A 266 -4.44 -2.47 -26.79
C THR A 266 -3.19 -3.35 -26.85
N LEU A 267 -3.31 -4.57 -27.35
CA LEU A 267 -2.14 -5.45 -27.57
C LEU A 267 -1.12 -4.82 -28.53
N GLU A 268 -1.59 -4.13 -29.58
CA GLU A 268 -0.71 -3.46 -30.53
C GLU A 268 0.07 -2.31 -29.87
N SER A 269 -0.52 -1.59 -28.93
CA SER A 269 0.15 -0.53 -28.18
C SER A 269 1.20 -1.11 -27.23
N LEU A 270 0.90 -2.21 -26.54
CA LEU A 270 1.81 -2.91 -25.66
C LEU A 270 2.98 -3.51 -26.43
N ALA A 271 2.73 -4.18 -27.57
CA ALA A 271 3.75 -4.81 -28.39
C ALA A 271 4.83 -3.84 -28.92
N LYS A 272 4.47 -2.55 -29.10
CA LYS A 272 5.40 -1.50 -29.54
C LYS A 272 6.37 -1.02 -28.45
N LEU A 273 6.11 -1.35 -27.17
CA LEU A 273 6.96 -0.91 -26.07
C LEU A 273 8.29 -1.68 -26.05
N PRO A 274 9.43 -0.99 -25.94
CA PRO A 274 10.72 -1.66 -25.85
C PRO A 274 10.88 -2.35 -24.49
N PRO A 275 11.70 -3.42 -24.41
CA PRO A 275 12.17 -3.96 -23.16
C PRO A 275 12.92 -2.90 -22.34
N VAL A 276 12.74 -2.91 -21.01
CA VAL A 276 13.33 -1.88 -20.13
C VAL A 276 14.59 -2.37 -19.42
N PHE A 277 14.64 -3.64 -19.03
CA PHE A 277 15.66 -4.15 -18.11
C PHE A 277 16.73 -5.00 -18.79
N SER A 278 16.46 -5.51 -19.98
CA SER A 278 17.41 -6.24 -20.81
C SER A 278 17.15 -5.94 -22.29
N LYS A 279 18.21 -5.79 -23.09
CA LYS A 279 18.07 -5.51 -24.53
C LYS A 279 17.27 -6.57 -25.29
N THR A 280 17.36 -7.81 -24.86
CA THR A 280 16.63 -8.96 -25.43
C THR A 280 15.53 -9.47 -24.50
N GLY A 281 15.14 -8.66 -23.50
CA GLY A 281 14.15 -9.02 -22.50
C GLY A 281 12.71 -8.91 -23.00
N THR A 282 11.81 -9.23 -22.11
CA THR A 282 10.36 -9.28 -22.36
C THR A 282 9.58 -8.34 -21.46
N VAL A 283 10.20 -7.85 -20.37
CA VAL A 283 9.58 -6.96 -19.39
C VAL A 283 9.65 -5.51 -19.88
N THR A 284 8.50 -4.87 -19.97
CA THR A 284 8.33 -3.51 -20.49
C THR A 284 7.62 -2.61 -19.48
N ALA A 285 7.56 -1.32 -19.74
CA ALA A 285 6.74 -0.41 -18.95
C ALA A 285 5.24 -0.73 -19.00
N GLY A 286 4.77 -1.43 -20.03
CA GLY A 286 3.36 -1.79 -20.19
C GLY A 286 2.93 -3.03 -19.42
N ASN A 287 3.86 -3.94 -19.13
CA ASN A 287 3.61 -5.18 -18.38
C ASN A 287 4.28 -5.20 -16.98
N SER A 288 4.64 -4.02 -16.50
CA SER A 288 5.17 -3.73 -15.16
C SER A 288 4.21 -2.82 -14.39
N SER A 289 4.27 -2.87 -13.07
CA SER A 289 3.51 -1.94 -12.22
C SER A 289 4.02 -0.50 -12.33
N GLY A 290 3.10 0.46 -12.21
CA GLY A 290 3.44 1.89 -12.26
C GLY A 290 3.95 2.43 -10.92
N LEU A 291 4.82 3.46 -10.98
CA LEU A 291 5.21 4.28 -9.84
C LEU A 291 4.04 5.17 -9.45
N THR A 292 3.68 5.19 -8.17
CA THR A 292 2.44 5.84 -7.72
C THR A 292 2.50 6.31 -6.28
N ASP A 293 1.55 7.17 -5.92
CA ASP A 293 1.38 7.78 -4.60
C ASP A 293 0.02 7.38 -4.03
N ALA A 294 -0.05 6.82 -2.83
CA ALA A 294 -1.31 6.51 -2.16
C ALA A 294 -1.13 6.16 -0.69
N ALA A 295 -2.26 6.08 0.03
CA ALA A 295 -2.34 5.48 1.35
C ALA A 295 -3.58 4.59 1.47
N ALA A 296 -3.50 3.61 2.37
CA ALA A 296 -4.62 2.78 2.78
C ALA A 296 -4.55 2.54 4.29
N ALA A 297 -5.70 2.55 4.96
CA ALA A 297 -5.81 2.36 6.40
C ALA A 297 -6.97 1.43 6.75
N LEU A 298 -6.73 0.57 7.71
CA LEU A 298 -7.71 -0.36 8.26
C LEU A 298 -7.77 -0.18 9.78
N VAL A 299 -8.95 -0.38 10.36
CA VAL A 299 -9.12 -0.48 11.81
C VAL A 299 -9.35 -1.94 12.13
N LEU A 300 -8.49 -2.50 12.99
CA LEU A 300 -8.58 -3.86 13.49
C LEU A 300 -9.04 -3.83 14.94
N ALA A 301 -9.96 -4.72 15.31
CA ALA A 301 -10.44 -4.85 16.68
C ALA A 301 -10.61 -6.32 17.09
N GLY A 302 -10.32 -6.60 18.35
CA GLY A 302 -10.62 -7.90 18.97
C GLY A 302 -12.13 -8.09 19.14
N GLU A 303 -12.59 -9.35 19.14
CA GLU A 303 -14.00 -9.73 19.21
C GLU A 303 -14.73 -9.07 20.39
N THR A 304 -14.10 -9.03 21.56
CA THR A 304 -14.66 -8.36 22.75
C THR A 304 -14.96 -6.89 22.48
N LYS A 305 -14.04 -6.15 21.88
CA LYS A 305 -14.25 -4.72 21.55
C LYS A 305 -15.26 -4.52 20.43
N VAL A 306 -15.30 -5.43 19.43
CA VAL A 306 -16.34 -5.39 18.40
C VAL A 306 -17.74 -5.46 19.04
N ARG A 307 -17.94 -6.39 19.96
CA ARG A 307 -19.20 -6.55 20.68
C ARG A 307 -19.51 -5.36 21.61
N ASP A 308 -18.55 -4.98 22.46
CA ASP A 308 -18.76 -3.96 23.51
C ASP A 308 -19.03 -2.56 22.94
N LEU A 309 -18.44 -2.25 21.78
CA LEU A 309 -18.61 -0.97 21.08
C LEU A 309 -19.65 -1.03 19.94
N GLY A 310 -20.28 -2.18 19.72
CA GLY A 310 -21.24 -2.36 18.63
C GLY A 310 -20.67 -2.12 17.24
N LEU A 311 -19.37 -2.39 17.04
CA LEU A 311 -18.70 -2.19 15.76
C LEU A 311 -19.22 -3.20 14.73
N LYS A 312 -19.24 -2.78 13.47
CA LYS A 312 -19.68 -3.64 12.35
C LYS A 312 -18.48 -4.29 11.67
N PRO A 313 -18.22 -5.58 11.88
CA PRO A 313 -17.09 -6.24 11.24
C PRO A 313 -17.30 -6.38 9.73
N LEU A 314 -16.23 -6.21 8.97
CA LEU A 314 -16.21 -6.39 7.52
C LEU A 314 -15.62 -7.75 7.13
N ALA A 315 -14.57 -8.16 7.83
CA ALA A 315 -13.89 -9.43 7.62
C ALA A 315 -13.15 -9.87 8.89
N ARG A 316 -12.90 -11.15 9.04
CA ARG A 316 -12.06 -11.74 10.07
C ARG A 316 -10.70 -12.11 9.48
N ILE A 317 -9.61 -11.85 10.19
CA ILE A 317 -8.29 -12.36 9.81
C ILE A 317 -8.16 -13.80 10.33
N VAL A 318 -7.92 -14.73 9.40
CA VAL A 318 -7.84 -16.17 9.69
C VAL A 318 -6.40 -16.61 9.95
N GLY A 319 -5.48 -16.08 9.20
CA GLY A 319 -4.07 -16.41 9.34
C GLY A 319 -3.17 -15.63 8.40
N ALA A 320 -1.88 -15.69 8.70
CA ALA A 320 -0.84 -15.08 7.88
C ALA A 320 0.40 -15.98 7.78
N ALA A 321 1.15 -15.84 6.71
CA ALA A 321 2.42 -16.53 6.53
C ALA A 321 3.43 -15.65 5.79
N THR A 322 4.71 -15.88 6.10
CA THR A 322 5.84 -15.27 5.40
C THR A 322 6.80 -16.38 5.00
N ALA A 323 7.35 -16.27 3.81
CA ALA A 323 8.39 -17.15 3.30
C ALA A 323 9.49 -16.33 2.64
N ALA A 324 10.63 -16.97 2.38
CA ALA A 324 11.74 -16.37 1.65
C ALA A 324 12.25 -17.35 0.58
N VAL A 325 12.82 -16.78 -0.48
CA VAL A 325 13.46 -17.47 -1.58
C VAL A 325 14.77 -16.74 -1.94
N GLU A 326 15.53 -17.27 -2.87
CA GLU A 326 16.69 -16.56 -3.43
C GLU A 326 16.29 -15.18 -3.97
N PRO A 327 17.02 -14.10 -3.64
CA PRO A 327 16.67 -12.73 -4.07
C PRO A 327 16.52 -12.54 -5.57
N ARG A 328 17.28 -13.28 -6.40
CA ARG A 328 17.19 -13.21 -7.86
C ARG A 328 15.84 -13.63 -8.44
N VAL A 329 15.10 -14.44 -7.70
CA VAL A 329 13.78 -14.95 -8.07
C VAL A 329 12.69 -14.47 -7.12
N MET A 330 12.86 -13.27 -6.55
CA MET A 330 11.97 -12.71 -5.53
C MET A 330 10.48 -12.78 -5.90
N GLY A 331 10.15 -12.68 -7.18
CA GLY A 331 8.77 -12.65 -7.66
C GLY A 331 8.01 -13.97 -7.43
N ILE A 332 8.70 -15.11 -7.23
CA ILE A 332 8.04 -16.39 -6.93
C ILE A 332 7.73 -16.59 -5.44
N ALA A 333 8.21 -15.71 -4.57
CA ALA A 333 8.06 -15.84 -3.12
C ALA A 333 6.59 -15.91 -2.60
N PRO A 334 5.57 -15.38 -3.29
CA PRO A 334 4.17 -15.62 -2.94
C PRO A 334 3.80 -17.11 -2.90
N VAL A 335 4.44 -17.95 -3.71
CA VAL A 335 4.17 -19.40 -3.78
C VAL A 335 4.44 -20.10 -2.44
N PRO A 336 5.66 -20.10 -1.91
CA PRO A 336 5.91 -20.73 -0.61
C PRO A 336 5.18 -20.02 0.54
N ALA A 337 4.88 -18.70 0.44
CA ALA A 337 4.09 -18.01 1.44
C ALA A 337 2.63 -18.51 1.46
N ALA A 338 2.00 -18.68 0.29
CA ALA A 338 0.64 -19.17 0.15
C ALA A 338 0.53 -20.66 0.59
N ARG A 339 1.49 -21.50 0.18
CA ARG A 339 1.55 -22.90 0.63
C ARG A 339 1.72 -23.04 2.15
N LYS A 340 2.54 -22.17 2.76
CA LYS A 340 2.69 -22.11 4.22
C LYS A 340 1.42 -21.63 4.92
N LEU A 341 0.69 -20.70 4.30
CA LEU A 341 -0.60 -20.23 4.80
C LEU A 341 -1.65 -21.34 4.73
N GLU A 342 -1.72 -22.08 3.61
CA GLU A 342 -2.57 -23.25 3.45
C GLU A 342 -2.32 -24.29 4.55
N ALA A 343 -1.05 -24.62 4.82
CA ALA A 343 -0.69 -25.56 5.88
C ALA A 343 -1.11 -25.07 7.29
N ARG A 344 -1.10 -23.74 7.54
CA ARG A 344 -1.49 -23.16 8.83
C ARG A 344 -2.99 -23.07 9.04
N THR A 345 -3.73 -22.78 7.97
CA THR A 345 -5.17 -22.51 8.06
C THR A 345 -6.02 -23.74 7.69
N GLY A 346 -5.45 -24.73 7.01
CA GLY A 346 -6.18 -25.83 6.39
C GLY A 346 -7.00 -25.41 5.16
N TRP A 347 -6.95 -24.15 4.75
CA TRP A 347 -7.70 -23.66 3.60
C TRP A 347 -6.94 -23.93 2.31
N LYS A 348 -7.53 -24.72 1.42
CA LYS A 348 -6.96 -25.02 0.10
C LYS A 348 -6.95 -23.77 -0.76
N LEU A 349 -5.90 -23.61 -1.59
CA LEU A 349 -5.78 -22.47 -2.51
C LEU A 349 -6.96 -22.36 -3.48
N SER A 350 -7.50 -23.49 -3.94
CA SER A 350 -8.70 -23.55 -4.78
C SER A 350 -9.99 -23.14 -4.07
N GLY A 351 -9.98 -23.04 -2.74
CA GLY A 351 -11.14 -22.69 -1.92
C GLY A 351 -11.30 -21.20 -1.64
N TYR A 352 -10.43 -20.34 -2.18
CA TYR A 352 -10.58 -18.89 -2.07
C TYR A 352 -11.54 -18.39 -3.15
N ASP A 353 -12.49 -17.53 -2.76
CA ASP A 353 -13.44 -16.88 -3.66
C ASP A 353 -12.83 -15.70 -4.41
N ALA A 354 -11.80 -15.08 -3.82
CA ALA A 354 -11.01 -14.03 -4.45
C ALA A 354 -9.55 -14.07 -3.97
N VAL A 355 -8.64 -13.74 -4.88
CA VAL A 355 -7.21 -13.64 -4.64
C VAL A 355 -6.72 -12.28 -5.13
N GLU A 356 -6.11 -11.50 -4.25
CA GLU A 356 -5.34 -10.30 -4.61
C GLU A 356 -3.85 -10.67 -4.52
N LEU A 357 -3.23 -10.95 -5.66
CA LEU A 357 -1.79 -11.10 -5.82
C LEU A 357 -1.24 -9.82 -6.43
N ASN A 358 -0.36 -9.11 -5.73
CA ASN A 358 0.21 -7.88 -6.27
C ASN A 358 0.93 -8.13 -7.60
N GLU A 359 0.57 -7.34 -8.60
CA GLU A 359 1.14 -7.40 -9.94
C GLU A 359 2.38 -6.49 -10.03
N ALA A 360 3.50 -6.89 -9.41
CA ALA A 360 4.73 -6.14 -9.59
C ALA A 360 5.19 -6.17 -11.06
N PHE A 361 5.07 -7.35 -11.69
CA PHE A 361 5.33 -7.61 -13.09
C PHE A 361 4.39 -8.72 -13.59
N ALA A 362 3.98 -8.67 -14.85
CA ALA A 362 3.16 -9.74 -15.45
C ALA A 362 3.89 -11.10 -15.41
N ALA A 363 5.18 -11.11 -15.73
CA ALA A 363 6.00 -12.33 -15.66
C ALA A 363 5.98 -12.96 -14.26
N GLN A 364 6.04 -12.14 -13.21
CA GLN A 364 6.01 -12.59 -11.82
C GLN A 364 4.66 -13.23 -11.47
N VAL A 365 3.54 -12.62 -11.87
CA VAL A 365 2.20 -13.18 -11.59
C VAL A 365 2.00 -14.49 -12.35
N LEU A 366 2.40 -14.53 -13.62
CA LEU A 366 2.27 -15.73 -14.45
C LEU A 366 3.16 -16.89 -13.93
N ALA A 367 4.34 -16.59 -13.40
CA ALA A 367 5.17 -17.60 -12.73
C ALA A 367 4.49 -18.16 -11.48
N CYS A 368 3.90 -17.30 -10.64
CA CYS A 368 3.13 -17.74 -9.48
C CYS A 368 1.91 -18.55 -9.89
N ASP A 369 1.22 -18.16 -10.96
CA ASP A 369 0.03 -18.87 -11.47
C ASP A 369 0.37 -20.28 -11.96
N ARG A 370 1.52 -20.47 -12.63
CA ARG A 370 2.00 -21.80 -13.04
C ARG A 370 2.26 -22.75 -11.86
N GLU A 371 2.57 -22.21 -10.69
CA GLU A 371 2.83 -22.97 -9.45
C GLU A 371 1.59 -23.19 -8.59
N LEU A 372 0.67 -22.23 -8.56
CA LEU A 372 -0.48 -22.21 -7.65
C LEU A 372 -1.80 -22.51 -8.38
N HIS A 373 -1.82 -22.47 -9.72
CA HIS A 373 -2.97 -22.79 -10.55
C HIS A 373 -4.24 -22.03 -10.13
N PHE A 374 -4.13 -20.70 -10.09
CA PHE A 374 -5.26 -19.85 -9.73
C PHE A 374 -6.41 -19.94 -10.74
N ASP A 375 -7.63 -19.88 -10.25
CA ASP A 375 -8.76 -19.51 -11.11
C ASP A 375 -8.60 -18.05 -11.53
N ARG A 376 -8.32 -17.82 -12.81
CA ARG A 376 -8.08 -16.49 -13.38
C ARG A 376 -9.26 -15.54 -13.18
N ALA A 377 -10.49 -16.04 -13.08
CA ALA A 377 -11.66 -15.22 -12.80
C ALA A 377 -11.65 -14.65 -11.37
N ARG A 378 -10.99 -15.34 -10.44
CA ARG A 378 -10.87 -14.95 -9.03
C ARG A 378 -9.58 -14.19 -8.72
N LEU A 379 -8.60 -14.22 -9.62
CA LEU A 379 -7.32 -13.53 -9.48
C LEU A 379 -7.44 -12.07 -9.92
N ASN A 380 -7.19 -11.13 -8.99
CA ASN A 380 -7.23 -9.67 -9.24
C ASN A 380 -8.49 -9.24 -10.01
N PRO A 381 -9.70 -9.53 -9.49
CA PRO A 381 -10.94 -9.42 -10.26
C PRO A 381 -11.30 -7.99 -10.68
N ASN A 382 -10.69 -6.99 -10.07
CA ASN A 382 -10.86 -5.57 -10.39
C ASN A 382 -9.59 -4.94 -11.01
N GLY A 383 -8.68 -5.76 -11.55
CA GLY A 383 -7.36 -5.34 -11.99
C GLY A 383 -6.38 -5.17 -10.84
N GLY A 384 -5.09 -5.17 -11.13
CA GLY A 384 -4.04 -5.09 -10.12
C GLY A 384 -3.06 -3.94 -10.37
N ALA A 385 -1.84 -4.07 -9.88
CA ALA A 385 -0.86 -2.98 -9.83
C ALA A 385 -0.33 -2.55 -11.22
N ILE A 386 -0.42 -3.39 -12.24
CA ILE A 386 -0.09 -2.99 -13.62
C ILE A 386 -1.04 -1.88 -14.07
N ALA A 387 -2.31 -1.99 -13.74
CA ALA A 387 -3.32 -1.00 -14.09
C ALA A 387 -3.43 0.13 -13.05
N LEU A 388 -3.47 -0.23 -11.76
CA LEU A 388 -3.74 0.72 -10.67
C LEU A 388 -2.48 1.42 -10.15
N GLY A 389 -1.30 0.78 -10.31
CA GLY A 389 -0.05 1.25 -9.73
C GLY A 389 0.35 0.52 -8.43
N HIS A 390 1.63 0.70 -8.05
CA HIS A 390 2.25 0.03 -6.91
C HIS A 390 2.89 1.03 -5.94
N PRO A 391 2.09 1.73 -5.12
CA PRO A 391 2.62 2.59 -4.06
C PRO A 391 3.18 1.69 -2.95
N ILE A 392 4.48 1.44 -2.99
CA ILE A 392 5.17 0.27 -2.38
C ILE A 392 4.75 0.04 -0.92
N GLY A 393 4.95 1.02 -0.03
CA GLY A 393 4.61 0.89 1.38
C GLY A 393 3.11 0.75 1.67
N CYS A 394 2.26 1.23 0.75
CA CYS A 394 0.80 1.16 0.84
C CYS A 394 0.22 -0.15 0.29
N THR A 395 0.88 -0.78 -0.69
CA THR A 395 0.27 -1.82 -1.53
C THR A 395 -0.34 -2.97 -0.75
N GLY A 396 0.34 -3.46 0.30
CA GLY A 396 -0.21 -4.54 1.12
C GLY A 396 -1.54 -4.20 1.79
N ALA A 397 -1.70 -2.96 2.26
CA ALA A 397 -2.95 -2.47 2.81
C ALA A 397 -4.00 -2.22 1.71
N ARG A 398 -3.58 -1.73 0.54
CA ARG A 398 -4.44 -1.51 -0.61
C ARG A 398 -5.07 -2.81 -1.10
N ILE A 399 -4.28 -3.88 -1.32
CA ILE A 399 -4.82 -5.17 -1.78
C ILE A 399 -5.74 -5.81 -0.74
N THR A 400 -5.43 -5.65 0.55
CA THR A 400 -6.29 -6.12 1.63
C THR A 400 -7.62 -5.37 1.65
N THR A 401 -7.61 -4.05 1.48
CA THR A 401 -8.82 -3.22 1.37
C THR A 401 -9.67 -3.63 0.17
N ALA A 402 -9.07 -3.75 -1.02
CA ALA A 402 -9.76 -4.18 -2.23
C ALA A 402 -10.39 -5.57 -2.06
N LEU A 403 -9.68 -6.51 -1.45
CA LEU A 403 -10.16 -7.86 -1.18
C LEU A 403 -11.39 -7.87 -0.26
N VAL A 404 -11.35 -7.12 0.85
CA VAL A 404 -12.46 -6.99 1.79
C VAL A 404 -13.71 -6.47 1.08
N HIS A 405 -13.59 -5.39 0.32
CA HIS A 405 -14.74 -4.80 -0.39
C HIS A 405 -15.23 -5.69 -1.54
N HIS A 406 -14.33 -6.38 -2.24
CA HIS A 406 -14.70 -7.32 -3.29
C HIS A 406 -15.55 -8.48 -2.73
N LEU A 407 -15.09 -9.14 -1.67
CA LEU A 407 -15.81 -10.24 -1.03
C LEU A 407 -17.20 -9.79 -0.56
N ARG A 408 -17.29 -8.66 0.10
CA ARG A 408 -18.58 -8.11 0.57
C ARG A 408 -19.55 -7.80 -0.58
N ARG A 409 -19.06 -7.23 -1.67
CA ARG A 409 -19.88 -6.89 -2.83
C ARG A 409 -20.38 -8.12 -3.58
N THR A 410 -19.59 -9.18 -3.62
CA THR A 410 -19.92 -10.40 -4.38
C THR A 410 -20.56 -11.51 -3.54
N GLY A 411 -20.61 -11.35 -2.21
CA GLY A 411 -21.03 -12.42 -1.28
C GLY A 411 -20.00 -13.53 -1.09
N GLY A 412 -18.79 -13.36 -1.61
CA GLY A 412 -17.66 -14.27 -1.40
C GLY A 412 -17.24 -14.32 0.08
N LYS A 413 -16.76 -15.48 0.52
CA LYS A 413 -16.42 -15.72 1.93
C LYS A 413 -14.93 -15.70 2.20
N ARG A 414 -14.12 -16.32 1.36
CA ARG A 414 -12.70 -16.55 1.61
C ARG A 414 -11.83 -15.75 0.66
N GLY A 415 -10.91 -14.99 1.20
CA GLY A 415 -9.99 -14.16 0.44
C GLY A 415 -8.53 -14.39 0.79
N LEU A 416 -7.66 -14.32 -0.21
CA LEU A 416 -6.22 -14.37 -0.10
C LEU A 416 -5.62 -13.06 -0.60
N ALA A 417 -4.86 -12.35 0.24
CA ALA A 417 -3.99 -11.26 -0.16
C ALA A 417 -2.54 -11.72 -0.08
N THR A 418 -1.76 -11.57 -1.15
CA THR A 418 -0.36 -11.99 -1.18
C THR A 418 0.47 -11.11 -2.11
N LEU A 419 1.77 -11.01 -1.84
CA LEU A 419 2.70 -10.24 -2.65
C LEU A 419 4.14 -10.72 -2.49
N CYS A 420 4.91 -10.52 -3.56
CA CYS A 420 6.37 -10.63 -3.53
C CYS A 420 7.00 -9.39 -2.91
N VAL A 421 8.22 -9.54 -2.43
CA VAL A 421 8.96 -8.49 -1.71
C VAL A 421 10.40 -8.49 -2.20
N SER A 422 10.95 -7.32 -2.48
CA SER A 422 12.38 -7.18 -2.81
C SER A 422 13.24 -7.83 -1.73
N GLY A 423 14.34 -8.48 -2.15
CA GLY A 423 15.17 -9.27 -1.24
C GLY A 423 14.72 -10.73 -1.08
N GLY A 424 13.78 -11.21 -1.91
CA GLY A 424 13.42 -12.64 -1.96
C GLY A 424 12.40 -13.05 -0.90
N MET A 425 11.45 -12.21 -0.53
CA MET A 425 10.42 -12.55 0.45
C MET A 425 9.02 -12.58 -0.17
N GLY A 426 8.10 -13.32 0.45
CA GLY A 426 6.68 -13.35 0.15
C GLY A 426 5.85 -13.30 1.42
N VAL A 427 4.72 -12.61 1.37
CA VAL A 427 3.78 -12.49 2.49
C VAL A 427 2.38 -12.83 2.01
N ALA A 428 1.62 -13.57 2.80
CA ALA A 428 0.26 -14.01 2.51
C ALA A 428 -0.64 -13.83 3.74
N LEU A 429 -1.87 -13.39 3.52
CA LEU A 429 -2.90 -13.16 4.53
C LEU A 429 -4.23 -13.78 4.06
N ALA A 430 -4.86 -14.59 4.91
CA ALA A 430 -6.18 -15.16 4.69
C ALA A 430 -7.25 -14.38 5.45
N LEU A 431 -8.32 -14.02 4.75
CA LEU A 431 -9.47 -13.30 5.27
C LEU A 431 -10.75 -14.12 5.10
N GLU A 432 -11.68 -13.95 6.03
CA GLU A 432 -13.06 -14.44 5.93
C GLU A 432 -14.01 -13.25 6.01
N SER A 433 -14.85 -13.06 4.99
CA SER A 433 -15.91 -12.04 5.00
C SER A 433 -17.02 -12.43 5.99
N VAL A 434 -17.50 -11.49 6.77
CA VAL A 434 -18.54 -11.67 7.78
C VAL A 434 -19.81 -10.89 7.44
#